data_32c74bf04a118254b6519f848105d4c6
#
_entry.id   32c74bf04a118254b6519f848105d4c6
#
_cell.length_a   1.000
_cell.length_b   1.000
_cell.length_c   1.000
_cell.angle_alpha   90.00
_cell.angle_beta   90.00
_cell.angle_gamma   90.00
#
_symmetry.space_group_name_H-M   'P 1'
#
loop_
_entity.id
_entity.type
_entity.pdbx_description
1 polymer ?
#
loop_
_entity_poly.entity_id
_entity_poly.type
_entity_poly.pdbx_seq_one_letter_code
_entity_poly.pdbx_strand_id
1 'polypeptide(L)'
;MKLALAMLVALVVAGSAVASTNNVTLTIKHQTRGCHSWSIDGKSWHATQRITLVRGGVLAVVDNDLMPHTLIQVSGPKIQVAGTTMKHIGAKAFVGFHSAGTYVFKTHAGEDYMKGVKTIGEDNVLKLVVTVV
;
A
#
# COMPACT_ATOMS: atom_id res chain seq x y z
N MET A 1 12.75 45.06 -48.11
CA MET A 1 12.19 44.75 -46.78
C MET A 1 12.01 43.23 -46.65
N LYS A 2 12.84 42.62 -45.86
CA LYS A 2 12.74 41.15 -45.57
C LYS A 2 12.07 40.98 -44.22
N LEU A 3 10.85 40.48 -44.22
CA LEU A 3 10.19 40.05 -42.96
C LEU A 3 10.77 38.70 -42.56
N ALA A 4 11.44 38.67 -41.42
CA ALA A 4 11.84 37.42 -40.76
C ALA A 4 10.70 36.96 -39.88
N LEU A 5 10.08 35.85 -40.25
CA LEU A 5 9.06 35.16 -39.47
C LEU A 5 9.75 34.28 -38.41
N ALA A 6 9.76 34.73 -37.16
CA ALA A 6 10.27 33.94 -36.06
C ALA A 6 9.22 32.92 -35.65
N MET A 7 9.44 31.63 -35.98
CA MET A 7 8.63 30.51 -35.44
C MET A 7 9.01 30.28 -34.00
N LEU A 8 8.08 30.58 -33.11
CA LEU A 8 8.18 30.21 -31.69
C LEU A 8 7.75 28.75 -31.55
N VAL A 9 8.71 27.84 -31.36
CA VAL A 9 8.44 26.44 -31.05
C VAL A 9 8.14 26.35 -29.57
N ALA A 10 6.86 26.24 -29.23
CA ALA A 10 6.45 25.92 -27.85
C ALA A 10 6.73 24.45 -27.55
N LEU A 11 7.73 24.19 -26.71
CA LEU A 11 8.05 22.86 -26.22
C LEU A 11 7.02 22.49 -25.17
N VAL A 12 6.03 21.67 -25.53
CA VAL A 12 5.09 21.10 -24.57
C VAL A 12 5.79 19.94 -23.85
N VAL A 13 6.27 20.19 -22.67
CA VAL A 13 6.73 19.14 -21.77
C VAL A 13 5.49 18.43 -21.22
N ALA A 14 5.15 17.29 -21.81
CA ALA A 14 4.15 16.40 -21.24
C ALA A 14 4.73 15.74 -20.00
N GLY A 15 4.53 16.35 -18.83
CA GLY A 15 4.80 15.73 -17.55
C GLY A 15 3.86 14.54 -17.36
N SER A 16 4.41 13.34 -17.17
CA SER A 16 3.61 12.17 -16.79
C SER A 16 3.02 12.42 -15.42
N ALA A 17 1.72 12.78 -15.36
CA ALA A 17 1.01 12.90 -14.11
C ALA A 17 0.84 11.48 -13.52
N VAL A 18 1.51 11.19 -12.39
CA VAL A 18 1.21 9.99 -11.59
C VAL A 18 -0.19 10.19 -11.03
N ALA A 19 -1.14 9.33 -11.43
CA ALA A 19 -2.51 9.42 -10.97
C ALA A 19 -2.56 9.13 -9.46
N SER A 20 -2.86 10.16 -8.65
CA SER A 20 -3.13 10.02 -7.22
C SER A 20 -4.56 9.55 -7.05
N THR A 21 -4.79 8.54 -6.21
CA THR A 21 -6.13 8.02 -5.92
C THR A 21 -6.60 8.48 -4.54
N ASN A 22 -7.91 8.61 -4.38
CA ASN A 22 -8.52 8.96 -3.09
C ASN A 22 -8.69 7.74 -2.18
N ASN A 23 -8.86 6.56 -2.75
CA ASN A 23 -9.11 5.34 -2.00
C ASN A 23 -8.31 4.20 -2.62
N VAL A 24 -7.68 3.39 -1.78
CA VAL A 24 -6.96 2.18 -2.18
C VAL A 24 -7.35 1.05 -1.25
N THR A 25 -7.53 -0.13 -1.83
CA THR A 25 -7.71 -1.37 -1.08
C THR A 25 -6.51 -2.27 -1.33
N LEU A 26 -5.87 -2.70 -0.26
CA LEU A 26 -4.85 -3.74 -0.27
C LEU A 26 -5.45 -5.04 0.25
N THR A 27 -5.28 -6.12 -0.49
CA THR A 27 -5.72 -7.44 -0.07
C THR A 27 -4.52 -8.31 0.29
N ILE A 28 -4.52 -8.86 1.49
CA ILE A 28 -3.52 -9.82 1.95
C ILE A 28 -3.99 -11.22 1.56
N LYS A 29 -3.07 -12.03 1.09
CA LYS A 29 -3.33 -13.43 0.72
C LYS A 29 -2.18 -14.32 1.15
N HIS A 30 -2.52 -15.54 1.53
CA HIS A 30 -1.55 -16.61 1.70
C HIS A 30 -0.99 -17.08 0.37
N GLN A 31 0.30 -17.36 0.31
CA GLN A 31 0.97 -17.92 -0.87
C GLN A 31 1.67 -19.23 -0.53
N THR A 32 1.75 -20.13 -1.51
CA THR A 32 2.39 -21.44 -1.37
C THR A 32 3.90 -21.33 -1.10
N ARG A 33 4.52 -20.25 -1.57
CA ARG A 33 5.91 -19.91 -1.27
C ARG A 33 5.97 -18.50 -0.73
N GLY A 34 6.66 -18.30 0.39
CA GLY A 34 6.83 -17.01 1.00
C GLY A 34 5.61 -16.52 1.76
N CYS A 35 4.79 -17.37 2.21
CA CYS A 35 3.64 -17.28 3.11
C CYS A 35 2.63 -16.19 2.86
N HIS A 36 3.00 -14.93 2.83
CA HIS A 36 2.06 -13.82 2.70
C HIS A 36 2.52 -12.84 1.64
N SER A 37 1.57 -12.23 0.98
CA SER A 37 1.77 -11.08 0.12
C SER A 37 0.50 -10.26 0.09
N TRP A 38 0.59 -9.05 -0.39
CA TRP A 38 -0.56 -8.21 -0.64
C TRP A 38 -0.52 -7.60 -2.03
N SER A 39 -1.68 -7.20 -2.50
CA SER A 39 -1.87 -6.62 -3.82
C SER A 39 -2.86 -5.48 -3.78
N ILE A 40 -2.63 -4.49 -4.62
CA ILE A 40 -3.55 -3.37 -4.87
C ILE A 40 -4.56 -3.75 -5.96
N ASP A 41 -4.10 -4.47 -6.98
CA ASP A 41 -4.87 -4.76 -8.20
C ASP A 41 -5.38 -6.22 -8.27
N GLY A 42 -4.99 -7.06 -7.33
CA GLY A 42 -5.29 -8.49 -7.33
C GLY A 42 -4.48 -9.31 -8.33
N LYS A 43 -3.49 -8.70 -9.00
CA LYS A 43 -2.65 -9.33 -10.02
C LYS A 43 -1.18 -9.37 -9.62
N SER A 44 -0.65 -8.25 -9.14
CA SER A 44 0.73 -8.10 -8.70
C SER A 44 0.81 -8.28 -7.19
N TRP A 45 1.41 -9.39 -6.75
CA TRP A 45 1.53 -9.79 -5.36
C TRP A 45 2.98 -9.67 -4.90
N HIS A 46 3.22 -8.81 -3.92
CA HIS A 46 4.55 -8.54 -3.37
C HIS A 46 4.48 -8.36 -1.86
N ALA A 47 5.59 -8.60 -1.17
CA ALA A 47 5.71 -8.31 0.27
C ALA A 47 5.79 -6.81 0.54
N THR A 48 6.32 -6.02 -0.39
CA THR A 48 6.39 -4.56 -0.27
C THR A 48 5.52 -3.91 -1.35
N GLN A 49 4.65 -3.00 -0.93
CA GLN A 49 3.82 -2.18 -1.81
C GLN A 49 4.08 -0.69 -1.56
N ARG A 50 3.90 0.12 -2.61
CA ARG A 50 4.00 1.57 -2.56
C ARG A 50 2.76 2.16 -3.20
N ILE A 51 2.15 3.12 -2.53
CA ILE A 51 0.95 3.82 -3.03
C ILE A 51 1.10 5.32 -2.82
N THR A 52 0.43 6.07 -3.68
CA THR A 52 0.29 7.53 -3.54
C THR A 52 -1.18 7.87 -3.40
N LEU A 53 -1.52 8.60 -2.33
CA LEU A 53 -2.86 9.08 -2.04
C LEU A 53 -2.87 10.61 -2.01
N VAL A 54 -4.02 11.19 -2.25
CA VAL A 54 -4.27 12.61 -1.94
C VAL A 54 -4.75 12.75 -0.49
N ARG A 55 -4.62 13.94 0.08
CA ARG A 55 -5.20 14.26 1.40
C ARG A 55 -6.69 13.95 1.42
N GLY A 56 -7.15 13.34 2.48
CA GLY A 56 -8.52 12.84 2.62
C GLY A 56 -8.69 11.43 2.04
N GLY A 57 -7.66 10.87 1.44
CA GLY A 57 -7.67 9.51 0.94
C GLY A 57 -7.77 8.47 2.05
N VAL A 58 -8.33 7.32 1.74
CA VAL A 58 -8.53 6.20 2.66
C VAL A 58 -7.84 4.95 2.12
N LEU A 59 -7.08 4.31 2.98
CA LEU A 59 -6.55 2.97 2.77
C LEU A 59 -7.44 1.97 3.50
N ALA A 60 -7.88 0.94 2.79
CA ALA A 60 -8.46 -0.27 3.36
C ALA A 60 -7.48 -1.43 3.17
N VAL A 61 -7.21 -2.17 4.23
CA VAL A 61 -6.47 -3.43 4.15
C VAL A 61 -7.44 -4.55 4.46
N VAL A 62 -7.55 -5.52 3.57
CA VAL A 62 -8.43 -6.67 3.71
C VAL A 62 -7.58 -7.91 3.95
N ASP A 63 -7.84 -8.59 5.03
CA ASP A 63 -7.24 -9.89 5.32
C ASP A 63 -8.04 -10.98 4.58
N ASN A 64 -7.46 -11.52 3.52
CA ASN A 64 -7.99 -12.68 2.82
C ASN A 64 -7.08 -13.90 3.03
N ASP A 65 -6.58 -14.02 4.24
CA ASP A 65 -5.71 -15.09 4.71
C ASP A 65 -6.36 -15.80 5.91
N LEU A 66 -6.02 -17.04 6.08
CA LEU A 66 -6.44 -17.83 7.26
C LEU A 66 -5.75 -17.36 8.54
N MET A 67 -4.59 -16.73 8.42
CA MET A 67 -3.83 -16.23 9.56
C MET A 67 -4.27 -14.81 9.94
N PRO A 68 -4.33 -14.49 11.23
CA PRO A 68 -4.59 -13.13 11.66
C PRO A 68 -3.39 -12.23 11.31
N HIS A 69 -3.69 -11.02 10.86
CA HIS A 69 -2.72 -9.98 10.59
C HIS A 69 -2.97 -8.76 11.45
N THR A 70 -1.90 -8.10 11.86
CA THR A 70 -1.98 -6.82 12.58
C THR A 70 -1.28 -5.74 11.77
N LEU A 71 -2.00 -4.65 11.45
CA LEU A 71 -1.44 -3.51 10.75
C LEU A 71 -0.86 -2.51 11.75
N ILE A 72 0.43 -2.21 11.62
CA ILE A 72 1.18 -1.35 12.55
C ILE A 72 1.85 -0.23 11.78
N GLN A 73 1.74 1.01 12.26
CA GLN A 73 2.53 2.11 11.74
C GLN A 73 3.98 2.02 12.23
N VAL A 74 4.93 2.08 11.30
CA VAL A 74 6.37 2.05 11.58
C VAL A 74 6.96 3.45 11.66
N SER A 75 6.56 4.34 10.75
CA SER A 75 7.07 5.71 10.69
C SER A 75 6.12 6.65 9.96
N GLY A 76 6.42 7.94 10.03
CA GLY A 76 5.64 9.01 9.44
C GLY A 76 4.80 9.77 10.46
N PRO A 77 4.00 10.75 10.02
CA PRO A 77 3.09 11.46 10.90
C PRO A 77 2.16 10.50 11.63
N LYS A 78 1.98 10.68 12.93
CA LYS A 78 1.18 9.78 13.75
C LYS A 78 -0.28 9.74 13.27
N ILE A 79 -0.80 8.54 13.05
CA ILE A 79 -2.12 8.31 12.51
C ILE A 79 -2.80 7.15 13.23
N GLN A 80 -4.14 7.18 13.31
CA GLN A 80 -4.91 6.09 13.88
C GLN A 80 -5.27 5.06 12.81
N VAL A 81 -5.19 3.79 13.19
CA VAL A 81 -5.65 2.66 12.39
C VAL A 81 -6.89 2.07 13.04
N ALA A 82 -8.00 2.09 12.34
CA ALA A 82 -9.22 1.41 12.78
C ALA A 82 -9.16 -0.07 12.38
N GLY A 83 -9.51 -0.97 13.29
CA GLY A 83 -9.48 -2.40 13.02
C GLY A 83 -8.06 -2.97 12.86
N THR A 84 -7.12 -2.45 13.62
CA THR A 84 -5.69 -2.82 13.59
C THR A 84 -5.42 -4.32 13.53
N THR A 85 -6.18 -5.14 14.27
CA THR A 85 -6.05 -6.60 14.27
C THR A 85 -7.15 -7.23 13.44
N MET A 86 -6.76 -7.82 12.33
CA MET A 86 -7.63 -8.54 11.41
C MET A 86 -7.55 -10.04 11.74
N LYS A 87 -8.59 -10.57 12.39
CA LYS A 87 -8.57 -11.91 13.01
C LYS A 87 -9.17 -13.01 12.14
N HIS A 88 -9.80 -12.68 11.04
CA HIS A 88 -10.49 -13.66 10.19
C HIS A 88 -10.51 -13.19 8.73
N ILE A 89 -10.77 -14.11 7.82
CA ILE A 89 -10.95 -13.80 6.40
C ILE A 89 -12.05 -12.75 6.23
N GLY A 90 -11.73 -11.71 5.47
CA GLY A 90 -12.62 -10.58 5.22
C GLY A 90 -12.55 -9.48 6.28
N ALA A 91 -11.77 -9.65 7.35
CA ALA A 91 -11.52 -8.58 8.30
C ALA A 91 -10.79 -7.42 7.64
N LYS A 92 -11.09 -6.19 8.06
CA LYS A 92 -10.56 -4.98 7.44
C LYS A 92 -9.95 -4.04 8.46
N ALA A 93 -8.84 -3.42 8.08
CA ALA A 93 -8.28 -2.25 8.75
C ALA A 93 -8.45 -1.03 7.84
N PHE A 94 -8.65 0.14 8.44
CA PHE A 94 -8.84 1.40 7.71
C PHE A 94 -7.92 2.48 8.26
N VAL A 95 -7.37 3.27 7.35
CA VAL A 95 -6.56 4.44 7.67
C VAL A 95 -6.99 5.60 6.81
N GLY A 96 -7.38 6.72 7.43
CA GLY A 96 -7.69 7.98 6.75
C GLY A 96 -6.51 8.94 6.85
N PHE A 97 -6.08 9.50 5.73
CA PHE A 97 -4.90 10.36 5.65
C PHE A 97 -5.31 11.82 5.47
N HIS A 98 -5.13 12.63 6.51
CA HIS A 98 -5.49 14.07 6.50
C HIS A 98 -4.32 15.00 6.26
N SER A 99 -3.09 14.50 6.45
CA SER A 99 -1.86 15.30 6.31
C SER A 99 -0.94 14.72 5.26
N ALA A 100 -0.31 15.59 4.47
CA ALA A 100 0.73 15.19 3.53
C ALA A 100 1.93 14.59 4.28
N GLY A 101 2.62 13.68 3.66
CA GLY A 101 3.81 13.06 4.21
C GLY A 101 4.00 11.63 3.71
N THR A 102 5.05 10.99 4.21
CA THR A 102 5.35 9.58 3.94
C THR A 102 5.09 8.76 5.20
N TYR A 103 4.22 7.77 5.05
CA TYR A 103 3.82 6.87 6.13
C TYR A 103 4.29 5.46 5.79
N VAL A 104 4.84 4.77 6.76
CA VAL A 104 5.27 3.37 6.60
C VAL A 104 4.48 2.50 7.56
N PHE A 105 3.89 1.45 7.02
CA PHE A 105 3.17 0.43 7.77
C PHE A 105 3.80 -0.93 7.53
N LYS A 106 3.58 -1.84 8.47
CA LYS A 106 3.86 -3.25 8.31
C LYS A 106 2.69 -4.08 8.83
N THR A 107 2.56 -5.29 8.31
CA THR A 107 1.71 -6.29 8.94
C THR A 107 2.57 -7.41 9.51
N HIS A 108 2.18 -7.88 10.68
CA HIS A 108 2.63 -9.15 11.22
C HIS A 108 1.52 -10.17 11.08
N ALA A 109 1.84 -11.31 10.51
CA ALA A 109 1.00 -12.48 10.63
C ALA A 109 1.17 -13.06 12.04
N GLY A 110 0.08 -13.56 12.62
CA GLY A 110 0.18 -14.41 13.80
C GLY A 110 1.07 -15.61 13.48
N GLU A 111 1.93 -15.99 14.41
CA GLU A 111 2.80 -17.13 14.20
C GLU A 111 1.99 -18.40 13.96
N ASP A 112 2.44 -19.17 12.98
CA ASP A 112 2.14 -20.56 12.68
C ASP A 112 0.82 -21.10 13.25
N TYR A 113 -0.23 -21.00 12.46
CA TYR A 113 -1.50 -21.65 12.76
C TYR A 113 -1.39 -23.20 12.88
N MET A 114 -0.25 -23.76 12.48
CA MET A 114 0.06 -25.17 12.68
C MET A 114 1.36 -25.34 13.46
N LYS A 115 1.26 -26.02 14.61
CA LYS A 115 2.42 -26.32 15.46
C LYS A 115 3.49 -27.11 14.67
N GLY A 116 4.71 -26.58 14.60
CA GLY A 116 5.84 -27.19 13.93
C GLY A 116 6.03 -26.84 12.46
N VAL A 117 5.17 -26.03 11.86
CA VAL A 117 5.35 -25.50 10.51
C VAL A 117 6.01 -24.14 10.62
N LYS A 118 7.28 -24.07 10.21
CA LYS A 118 7.97 -22.79 10.04
C LYS A 118 7.66 -22.23 8.66
N THR A 119 7.21 -20.99 8.64
CA THR A 119 7.16 -20.19 7.43
C THR A 119 8.57 -19.98 6.88
N ILE A 120 8.82 -20.47 5.68
CA ILE A 120 10.11 -20.33 5.02
C ILE A 120 10.03 -19.05 4.16
N GLY A 121 10.68 -17.96 4.59
CA GLY A 121 10.76 -16.73 3.83
C GLY A 121 10.62 -15.48 4.69
N GLU A 122 10.87 -14.32 4.10
CA GLU A 122 10.77 -13.00 4.75
C GLU A 122 9.34 -12.51 4.92
N ASP A 123 8.36 -13.31 4.60
CA ASP A 123 7.03 -12.87 4.21
C ASP A 123 6.02 -12.86 5.34
N ASN A 124 6.47 -13.11 6.57
CA ASN A 124 5.66 -12.85 7.77
C ASN A 124 5.50 -11.35 8.04
N VAL A 125 6.29 -10.52 7.37
CA VAL A 125 6.23 -9.07 7.48
C VAL A 125 5.96 -8.47 6.10
N LEU A 126 4.78 -7.90 5.94
CA LEU A 126 4.43 -7.12 4.76
C LEU A 126 4.70 -5.63 5.05
N LYS A 127 5.26 -4.93 4.07
CA LYS A 127 5.60 -3.51 4.19
C LYS A 127 4.81 -2.68 3.19
N LEU A 128 4.30 -1.56 3.66
CA LEU A 128 3.61 -0.57 2.83
C LEU A 128 4.22 0.81 3.04
N VAL A 129 4.53 1.48 1.95
CA VAL A 129 4.90 2.90 1.93
C VAL A 129 3.79 3.69 1.30
N VAL A 130 3.21 4.63 2.04
CA VAL A 130 2.15 5.53 1.58
C VAL A 130 2.72 6.94 1.48
N THR A 131 2.67 7.51 0.29
CA THR A 131 2.97 8.94 0.07
C THR A 131 1.65 9.68 -0.07
N VAL A 132 1.42 10.67 0.78
CA VAL A 132 0.23 11.53 0.75
C VAL A 132 0.64 12.90 0.25
N VAL A 133 0.02 13.34 -0.83
CA VAL A 133 0.30 14.61 -1.50
C VAL A 133 -0.81 15.64 -1.30
#